data_aa92e4bf68f44314ba11095084456e7c
#
_entry.id   aa92e4bf68f44314ba11095084456e7c
#
_cell.length_a   1.000
_cell.length_b   1.000
_cell.length_c   1.000
_cell.angle_alpha   90.00
_cell.angle_beta   90.00
_cell.angle_gamma   90.00
#
_symmetry.space_group_name_H-M   'P 1'
#
loop_
_entity.id
_entity.type
_entity.pdbx_description
1 polymer ?
#
loop_
_entity_poly.entity_id
_entity_poly.type
_entity_poly.pdbx_seq_one_letter_code
_entity_poly.pdbx_strand_id
1 'polypeptide(L)'
;MEYTKKNYKKAPLSSIHFRIYFALALGQIACGFALGISGTALSQATDYINIPDFWVGLIGAGSLIGLAGSALMGKIADQFGRRRMLMLDMYLFSIFSLLQLATMNLVILFSLRILIGLMIAIDYTVGNALLVEWLPAKESGRLQSQLIVYWTIGFITSYIAGILITGFGAHNWQVVLASSVVPGLMAAIYRSIFRIPASPSWLASQGKNKTAQKLIQKHLGKKWGLSLKQIRSKKPKAVS
;
A
#
# COMPACT_ATOMS: atom_id res chain seq x y z
N MET A 1 19.91 -30.17 -14.32
CA MET A 1 18.64 -29.83 -13.65
C MET A 1 17.62 -29.49 -14.71
N GLU A 2 16.64 -30.31 -14.83
CA GLU A 2 15.60 -30.31 -15.87
C GLU A 2 14.70 -29.08 -15.76
N TYR A 3 14.88 -28.10 -16.65
CA TYR A 3 14.08 -26.86 -16.69
C TYR A 3 12.80 -27.02 -17.52
N THR A 4 12.14 -28.16 -17.43
CA THR A 4 10.87 -28.49 -18.11
C THR A 4 9.64 -28.02 -17.30
N LYS A 5 9.79 -27.02 -16.42
CA LYS A 5 8.65 -26.51 -15.62
C LYS A 5 7.85 -25.46 -16.38
N LYS A 6 6.53 -25.55 -16.27
CA LYS A 6 5.63 -24.55 -16.84
C LYS A 6 5.84 -23.20 -16.15
N ASN A 7 5.81 -22.11 -16.91
CA ASN A 7 5.94 -20.75 -16.35
C ASN A 7 4.79 -20.49 -15.36
N TYR A 8 5.11 -20.09 -14.13
CA TYR A 8 4.13 -19.80 -13.08
C TYR A 8 3.14 -18.69 -13.45
N LYS A 9 3.49 -17.78 -14.37
CA LYS A 9 2.59 -16.76 -14.94
C LYS A 9 1.43 -17.33 -15.78
N LYS A 10 1.48 -18.63 -16.09
CA LYS A 10 0.40 -19.36 -16.77
C LYS A 10 -0.38 -20.25 -15.80
N ALA A 11 -0.10 -20.16 -14.49
CA ALA A 11 -0.83 -20.92 -13.48
C ALA A 11 -2.28 -20.43 -13.37
N PRO A 12 -3.25 -21.29 -13.04
CA PRO A 12 -4.61 -20.84 -12.70
C PRO A 12 -4.59 -20.01 -11.41
N LEU A 13 -5.64 -19.22 -11.21
CA LEU A 13 -5.85 -18.51 -9.94
C LEU A 13 -5.91 -19.52 -8.79
N SER A 14 -5.26 -19.19 -7.70
CA SER A 14 -5.15 -20.02 -6.51
C SER A 14 -5.24 -19.16 -5.24
N SER A 15 -5.36 -19.79 -4.07
CA SER A 15 -5.54 -19.09 -2.78
C SER A 15 -4.47 -18.02 -2.51
N ILE A 16 -3.24 -18.21 -3.00
CA ILE A 16 -2.17 -17.22 -2.81
C ILE A 16 -2.46 -15.91 -3.55
N HIS A 17 -3.02 -15.98 -4.76
CA HIS A 17 -3.40 -14.81 -5.52
C HIS A 17 -4.48 -14.00 -4.81
N PHE A 18 -5.51 -14.68 -4.29
CA PHE A 18 -6.58 -14.03 -3.52
C PHE A 18 -6.08 -13.44 -2.20
N ARG A 19 -5.15 -14.11 -1.50
CA ARG A 19 -4.55 -13.55 -0.26
C ARG A 19 -3.82 -12.24 -0.54
N ILE A 20 -3.01 -12.19 -1.60
CA ILE A 20 -2.29 -10.97 -2.00
C ILE A 20 -3.30 -9.90 -2.43
N TYR A 21 -4.29 -10.29 -3.23
CA TYR A 21 -5.32 -9.40 -3.73
C TYR A 21 -6.10 -8.72 -2.59
N PHE A 22 -6.62 -9.48 -1.64
CA PHE A 22 -7.34 -8.92 -0.49
C PHE A 22 -6.45 -8.09 0.44
N ALA A 23 -5.19 -8.46 0.60
CA ALA A 23 -4.23 -7.66 1.35
C ALA A 23 -4.03 -6.26 0.74
N LEU A 24 -4.05 -6.17 -0.59
CA LEU A 24 -3.97 -4.89 -1.30
C LEU A 24 -5.32 -4.18 -1.34
N ALA A 25 -6.43 -4.90 -1.48
CA ALA A 25 -7.77 -4.31 -1.43
C ALA A 25 -8.01 -3.56 -0.11
N LEU A 26 -7.61 -4.14 1.03
CA LEU A 26 -7.68 -3.47 2.33
C LEU A 26 -6.76 -2.24 2.39
N GLY A 27 -5.56 -2.31 1.81
CA GLY A 27 -4.67 -1.16 1.67
C GLY A 27 -5.30 -0.05 0.83
N GLN A 28 -5.93 -0.40 -0.29
CA GLN A 28 -6.63 0.57 -1.15
C GLN A 28 -7.80 1.25 -0.42
N ILE A 29 -8.56 0.51 0.39
CA ILE A 29 -9.60 1.10 1.25
C ILE A 29 -8.98 2.11 2.22
N ALA A 30 -7.87 1.76 2.90
CA ALA A 30 -7.21 2.65 3.84
C ALA A 30 -6.66 3.91 3.14
N CYS A 31 -6.06 3.75 1.96
CA CYS A 31 -5.54 4.86 1.17
C CYS A 31 -6.66 5.81 0.69
N GLY A 32 -7.75 5.27 0.14
CA GLY A 32 -8.92 6.04 -0.28
C GLY A 32 -9.55 6.79 0.89
N PHE A 33 -9.71 6.10 2.02
CA PHE A 33 -10.24 6.69 3.25
C PHE A 33 -9.39 7.87 3.74
N ALA A 34 -8.06 7.72 3.82
CA ALA A 34 -7.17 8.79 4.29
C ALA A 34 -7.16 10.03 3.39
N LEU A 35 -7.34 9.84 2.08
CA LEU A 35 -7.43 10.95 1.15
C LEU A 35 -8.78 11.67 1.25
N GLY A 36 -9.89 10.92 1.39
CA GLY A 36 -11.22 11.49 1.49
C GLY A 36 -11.50 12.18 2.83
N ILE A 37 -11.04 11.61 3.95
CA ILE A 37 -11.34 12.13 5.30
C ILE A 37 -10.74 13.51 5.55
N SER A 38 -9.69 13.90 4.84
CA SER A 38 -9.06 15.20 5.01
C SER A 38 -9.98 16.37 4.70
N GLY A 39 -10.82 16.25 3.67
CA GLY A 39 -11.75 17.32 3.30
C GLY A 39 -12.76 17.58 4.40
N THR A 40 -13.42 16.55 4.91
CA THR A 40 -14.41 16.68 5.99
C THR A 40 -13.78 17.13 7.31
N ALA A 41 -12.61 16.62 7.66
CA ALA A 41 -11.91 17.01 8.89
C ALA A 41 -11.49 18.49 8.86
N LEU A 42 -10.91 18.95 7.76
CA LEU A 42 -10.48 20.35 7.62
C LEU A 42 -11.66 21.32 7.55
N SER A 43 -12.77 20.94 6.91
CA SER A 43 -13.99 21.73 6.95
C SER A 43 -14.50 21.91 8.39
N GLN A 44 -14.52 20.83 9.18
CA GLN A 44 -14.89 20.94 10.60
C GLN A 44 -13.88 21.77 11.42
N ALA A 45 -12.58 21.68 11.08
CA ALA A 45 -11.55 22.43 11.79
C ALA A 45 -11.74 23.94 11.67
N THR A 46 -12.15 24.43 10.51
CA THR A 46 -12.40 25.86 10.26
C THR A 46 -13.56 26.43 11.10
N ASP A 47 -14.48 25.59 11.56
CA ASP A 47 -15.60 26.01 12.42
C ASP A 47 -15.14 26.30 13.89
N TYR A 48 -14.03 25.70 14.31
CA TYR A 48 -13.53 25.78 15.70
C TYR A 48 -12.22 26.55 15.83
N ILE A 49 -11.40 26.55 14.78
CA ILE A 49 -10.07 27.14 14.81
C ILE A 49 -9.92 28.06 13.60
N ASN A 50 -9.46 29.28 13.82
CA ASN A 50 -9.17 30.21 12.75
C ASN A 50 -7.87 29.79 12.02
N ILE A 51 -8.01 28.81 11.12
CA ILE A 51 -6.89 28.34 10.30
C ILE A 51 -6.85 29.19 9.02
N PRO A 52 -5.72 29.83 8.69
CA PRO A 52 -5.57 30.54 7.41
C PRO A 52 -5.82 29.60 6.22
N ASP A 53 -6.54 30.08 5.19
CA ASP A 53 -6.91 29.31 4.00
C ASP A 53 -5.69 28.63 3.33
N PHE A 54 -4.55 29.30 3.36
CA PHE A 54 -3.29 28.75 2.87
C PHE A 54 -2.93 27.42 3.57
N TRP A 55 -3.07 27.34 4.89
CA TRP A 55 -2.78 26.12 5.65
C TRP A 55 -3.83 25.05 5.45
N VAL A 56 -5.10 25.41 5.29
CA VAL A 56 -6.17 24.46 4.95
C VAL A 56 -5.85 23.78 3.63
N GLY A 57 -5.50 24.55 2.60
CA GLY A 57 -5.09 24.01 1.30
C GLY A 57 -3.82 23.15 1.38
N LEU A 58 -2.81 23.61 2.12
CA LEU A 58 -1.52 22.92 2.23
C LEU A 58 -1.64 21.57 2.98
N ILE A 59 -2.37 21.53 4.09
CA ILE A 59 -2.62 20.30 4.87
C ILE A 59 -3.47 19.34 4.05
N GLY A 60 -4.51 19.83 3.35
CA GLY A 60 -5.33 19.02 2.44
C GLY A 60 -4.51 18.38 1.32
N ALA A 61 -3.57 19.13 0.74
CA ALA A 61 -2.67 18.64 -0.31
C ALA A 61 -1.51 17.77 0.21
N GLY A 62 -1.22 17.79 1.53
CA GLY A 62 -0.04 17.15 2.11
C GLY A 62 0.13 15.70 1.73
N SER A 63 -0.93 14.88 1.79
CA SER A 63 -0.87 13.48 1.38
C SER A 63 -0.66 13.28 -0.11
N LEU A 64 -1.15 14.19 -0.96
CA LEU A 64 -0.89 14.16 -2.40
C LEU A 64 0.56 14.52 -2.72
N ILE A 65 1.14 15.48 -1.98
CA ILE A 65 2.56 15.82 -2.06
C ILE A 65 3.41 14.60 -1.69
N GLY A 66 3.08 13.92 -0.59
CA GLY A 66 3.74 12.67 -0.19
C GLY A 66 3.62 11.58 -1.26
N LEU A 67 2.44 11.43 -1.87
CA LEU A 67 2.18 10.46 -2.94
C LEU A 67 3.05 10.73 -4.18
N ALA A 68 3.40 11.98 -4.47
CA ALA A 68 4.33 12.33 -5.55
C ALA A 68 5.73 11.70 -5.35
N GLY A 69 6.10 11.32 -4.12
CA GLY A 69 7.31 10.57 -3.81
C GLY A 69 7.30 9.10 -4.27
N SER A 70 6.29 8.64 -4.99
CA SER A 70 6.10 7.24 -5.41
C SER A 70 7.30 6.65 -6.17
N ALA A 71 7.94 7.43 -7.06
CA ALA A 71 9.12 6.99 -7.80
C ALA A 71 10.33 6.72 -6.87
N LEU A 72 10.49 7.54 -5.83
CA LEU A 72 11.53 7.35 -4.82
C LEU A 72 11.25 6.09 -3.98
N MET A 73 10.01 5.92 -3.53
CA MET A 73 9.59 4.75 -2.74
C MET A 73 9.74 3.45 -3.51
N GLY A 74 9.49 3.45 -4.83
CA GLY A 74 9.75 2.29 -5.69
C GLY A 74 11.23 1.89 -5.71
N LYS A 75 12.15 2.85 -5.86
CA LYS A 75 13.60 2.58 -5.82
C LYS A 75 14.06 2.05 -4.47
N ILE A 76 13.57 2.63 -3.37
CA ILE A 76 13.86 2.18 -2.01
C ILE A 76 13.37 0.74 -1.81
N ALA A 77 12.17 0.41 -2.27
CA ALA A 77 11.60 -0.92 -2.16
C ALA A 77 12.36 -1.99 -2.96
N ASP A 78 12.95 -1.61 -4.09
CA ASP A 78 13.80 -2.53 -4.87
C ASP A 78 15.09 -2.89 -4.12
N GLN A 79 15.61 -2.02 -3.25
CA GLN A 79 16.79 -2.26 -2.42
C GLN A 79 16.45 -3.03 -1.13
N PHE A 80 15.46 -2.56 -0.37
CA PHE A 80 15.08 -3.12 0.94
C PHE A 80 14.22 -4.38 0.84
N GLY A 81 13.57 -4.60 -0.30
CA GLY A 81 12.69 -5.72 -0.57
C GLY A 81 11.22 -5.36 -0.43
N ARG A 82 10.47 -5.57 -1.51
CA ARG A 82 9.06 -5.18 -1.66
C ARG A 82 8.15 -5.68 -0.53
N ARG A 83 8.34 -6.94 -0.10
CA ARG A 83 7.56 -7.52 1.00
C ARG A 83 7.75 -6.75 2.31
N ARG A 84 9.01 -6.39 2.65
CA ARG A 84 9.28 -5.68 3.92
C ARG A 84 8.63 -4.31 3.93
N MET A 85 8.77 -3.57 2.84
CA MET A 85 8.15 -2.25 2.70
C MET A 85 6.64 -2.34 2.83
N LEU A 86 6.00 -3.30 2.11
CA LEU A 86 4.55 -3.49 2.14
C LEU A 86 4.01 -4.00 3.49
N MET A 87 4.84 -4.59 4.32
CA MET A 87 4.46 -4.99 5.69
C MET A 87 4.53 -3.82 6.67
N LEU A 88 5.46 -2.89 6.44
CA LEU A 88 5.70 -1.76 7.34
C LEU A 88 4.82 -0.55 7.01
N ASP A 89 4.46 -0.35 5.74
CA ASP A 89 3.76 0.84 5.27
C ASP A 89 2.46 1.11 6.04
N MET A 90 1.59 0.10 6.20
CA MET A 90 0.31 0.26 6.87
C MET A 90 0.42 0.43 8.38
N TYR A 91 1.47 -0.12 9.01
CA TYR A 91 1.75 0.18 10.43
C TYR A 91 2.21 1.63 10.61
N LEU A 92 3.16 2.09 9.79
CA LEU A 92 3.62 3.48 9.83
C LEU A 92 2.51 4.45 9.46
N PHE A 93 1.72 4.12 8.44
CA PHE A 93 0.51 4.86 8.08
C PHE A 93 -0.43 5.02 9.29
N SER A 94 -0.69 3.94 10.02
CA SER A 94 -1.57 3.96 11.20
C SER A 94 -0.98 4.78 12.34
N ILE A 95 0.33 4.67 12.58
CA ILE A 95 1.04 5.48 13.58
C ILE A 95 0.94 6.97 13.23
N PHE A 96 1.25 7.36 11.99
CA PHE A 96 1.17 8.76 11.56
C PHE A 96 -0.27 9.28 11.59
N SER A 97 -1.26 8.43 11.27
CA SER A 97 -2.67 8.79 11.40
C SER A 97 -3.06 9.06 12.85
N LEU A 98 -2.60 8.24 13.78
CA LEU A 98 -2.86 8.41 15.21
C LEU A 98 -2.16 9.65 15.79
N LEU A 99 -0.94 9.94 15.37
CA LEU A 99 -0.17 11.10 15.83
C LEU A 99 -0.84 12.43 15.50
N GLN A 100 -1.74 12.47 14.52
CA GLN A 100 -2.53 13.67 14.21
C GLN A 100 -3.44 14.11 15.36
N LEU A 101 -3.82 13.17 16.28
CA LEU A 101 -4.55 13.51 17.51
C LEU A 101 -3.71 14.34 18.49
N ALA A 102 -2.41 14.15 18.48
CA ALA A 102 -1.51 14.71 19.50
C ALA A 102 -0.99 16.11 19.16
N THR A 103 -1.41 16.70 18.02
CA THR A 103 -0.84 17.98 17.57
C THR A 103 -1.89 18.99 17.14
N MET A 104 -1.67 20.23 17.58
CA MET A 104 -2.37 21.43 17.07
C MET A 104 -1.44 22.26 16.15
N ASN A 105 -0.17 21.90 16.04
CA ASN A 105 0.78 22.62 15.22
C ASN A 105 0.57 22.28 13.74
N LEU A 106 0.24 23.29 12.92
CA LEU A 106 -0.07 23.13 11.49
C LEU A 106 1.11 22.58 10.69
N VAL A 107 2.35 22.93 11.05
CA VAL A 107 3.57 22.43 10.40
C VAL A 107 3.75 20.93 10.66
N ILE A 108 3.55 20.50 11.91
CA ILE A 108 3.63 19.08 12.27
C ILE A 108 2.51 18.31 11.59
N LEU A 109 1.29 18.85 11.59
CA LEU A 109 0.15 18.22 10.92
C LEU A 109 0.39 18.05 9.41
N PHE A 110 0.88 19.08 8.73
CA PHE A 110 1.28 19.03 7.33
C PHE A 110 2.36 17.95 7.08
N SER A 111 3.39 17.92 7.94
CA SER A 111 4.45 16.91 7.84
C SER A 111 3.93 15.49 8.00
N LEU A 112 3.01 15.25 8.95
CA LEU A 112 2.36 13.95 9.13
C LEU A 112 1.52 13.57 7.90
N ARG A 113 0.85 14.52 7.26
CA ARG A 113 0.10 14.29 6.02
C ARG A 113 1.02 13.88 4.86
N ILE A 114 2.19 14.50 4.73
CA ILE A 114 3.20 14.07 3.75
C ILE A 114 3.67 12.65 4.04
N LEU A 115 3.97 12.32 5.30
CA LEU A 115 4.41 10.97 5.69
C LEU A 115 3.32 9.92 5.40
N ILE A 116 2.06 10.21 5.68
CA ILE A 116 0.93 9.35 5.30
C ILE A 116 0.89 9.16 3.78
N GLY A 117 1.06 10.24 3.01
CA GLY A 117 1.13 10.19 1.56
C GLY A 117 2.28 9.32 1.02
N LEU A 118 3.45 9.34 1.68
CA LEU A 118 4.56 8.44 1.34
C LEU A 118 4.22 6.96 1.61
N MET A 119 3.48 6.66 2.69
CA MET A 119 3.00 5.29 2.94
C MET A 119 1.98 4.85 1.88
N ILE A 120 1.07 5.72 1.47
CA ILE A 120 0.15 5.48 0.35
C ILE A 120 0.94 5.23 -0.94
N ALA A 121 2.01 5.98 -1.19
CA ALA A 121 2.89 5.79 -2.35
C ALA A 121 3.54 4.40 -2.37
N ILE A 122 3.94 3.86 -1.22
CA ILE A 122 4.47 2.50 -1.09
C ILE A 122 3.38 1.49 -1.45
N ASP A 123 2.19 1.60 -0.89
CA ASP A 123 1.09 0.68 -1.18
C ASP A 123 0.75 0.65 -2.67
N TYR A 124 0.69 1.81 -3.32
CA TYR A 124 0.38 1.90 -4.75
C TYR A 124 1.48 1.34 -5.64
N THR A 125 2.73 1.67 -5.38
CA THR A 125 3.83 1.26 -6.27
C THR A 125 4.29 -0.16 -5.99
N VAL A 126 4.58 -0.46 -4.72
CA VAL A 126 5.13 -1.75 -4.30
C VAL A 126 4.06 -2.83 -4.26
N GLY A 127 2.86 -2.48 -3.79
CA GLY A 127 1.71 -3.39 -3.74
C GLY A 127 1.31 -3.84 -5.13
N ASN A 128 1.06 -2.91 -6.05
CA ASN A 128 0.71 -3.24 -7.42
C ASN A 128 1.80 -4.05 -8.13
N ALA A 129 3.07 -3.69 -7.92
CA ALA A 129 4.18 -4.46 -8.50
C ALA A 129 4.21 -5.90 -7.96
N LEU A 130 4.01 -6.10 -6.65
CA LEU A 130 3.95 -7.43 -6.04
C LEU A 130 2.77 -8.25 -6.59
N LEU A 131 1.61 -7.62 -6.73
CA LEU A 131 0.41 -8.26 -7.29
C LEU A 131 0.66 -8.74 -8.72
N VAL A 132 1.14 -7.85 -9.60
CA VAL A 132 1.47 -8.19 -10.99
C VAL A 132 2.48 -9.31 -11.08
N GLU A 133 3.46 -9.34 -10.19
CA GLU A 133 4.49 -10.37 -10.18
C GLU A 133 3.98 -11.75 -9.80
N TRP A 134 2.92 -11.84 -9.01
CA TRP A 134 2.28 -13.11 -8.67
C TRP A 134 1.17 -13.50 -9.63
N LEU A 135 0.37 -12.55 -10.11
CA LEU A 135 -0.81 -12.84 -10.92
C LEU A 135 -0.49 -13.52 -12.27
N PRO A 136 -1.36 -14.42 -12.71
CA PRO A 136 -1.37 -14.90 -14.08
C PRO A 136 -1.53 -13.72 -15.06
N ALA A 137 -0.81 -13.78 -16.18
CA ALA A 137 -0.81 -12.69 -17.16
C ALA A 137 -2.20 -12.32 -17.69
N LYS A 138 -3.09 -13.31 -17.84
CA LYS A 138 -4.47 -13.12 -18.33
C LYS A 138 -5.36 -12.33 -17.37
N GLU A 139 -5.16 -12.50 -16.05
CA GLU A 139 -6.03 -11.93 -15.01
C GLU A 139 -5.45 -10.63 -14.42
N SER A 140 -4.20 -10.32 -14.71
CA SER A 140 -3.48 -9.23 -14.08
C SER A 140 -4.14 -7.87 -14.29
N GLY A 141 -4.54 -7.53 -15.51
CA GLY A 141 -5.20 -6.25 -15.81
C GLY A 141 -6.56 -6.12 -15.12
N ARG A 142 -7.40 -7.16 -15.19
CA ARG A 142 -8.73 -7.15 -14.60
C ARG A 142 -8.67 -6.97 -13.08
N LEU A 143 -7.85 -7.76 -12.39
CA LEU A 143 -7.74 -7.71 -10.94
C LEU A 143 -7.12 -6.39 -10.44
N GLN A 144 -6.17 -5.82 -11.19
CA GLN A 144 -5.64 -4.50 -10.86
C GLN A 144 -6.70 -3.40 -11.01
N SER A 145 -7.46 -3.40 -12.10
CA SER A 145 -8.51 -2.40 -12.30
C SER A 145 -9.60 -2.48 -11.23
N GLN A 146 -9.89 -3.68 -10.71
CA GLN A 146 -10.84 -3.86 -9.61
C GLN A 146 -10.37 -3.23 -8.28
N LEU A 147 -9.07 -3.05 -8.07
CA LEU A 147 -8.56 -2.42 -6.85
C LEU A 147 -9.06 -0.96 -6.69
N ILE A 148 -9.33 -0.26 -7.80
CA ILE A 148 -9.86 1.10 -7.75
C ILE A 148 -11.26 1.15 -7.11
N VAL A 149 -12.06 0.07 -7.25
CA VAL A 149 -13.37 -0.02 -6.60
C VAL A 149 -13.22 -0.01 -5.07
N TYR A 150 -12.24 -0.75 -4.53
CA TYR A 150 -11.96 -0.74 -3.09
C TYR A 150 -11.44 0.61 -2.61
N TRP A 151 -10.62 1.28 -3.42
CA TRP A 151 -10.20 2.65 -3.15
C TRP A 151 -11.40 3.59 -3.07
N THR A 152 -12.32 3.52 -4.04
CA THR A 152 -13.55 4.33 -4.07
C THR A 152 -14.44 4.05 -2.87
N ILE A 153 -14.58 2.78 -2.46
CA ILE A 153 -15.31 2.40 -1.24
C ILE A 153 -14.68 3.08 -0.02
N GLY A 154 -13.34 3.03 0.12
CA GLY A 154 -12.64 3.72 1.19
C GLY A 154 -12.89 5.23 1.17
N PHE A 155 -12.85 5.85 0.00
CA PHE A 155 -13.10 7.28 -0.17
C PHE A 155 -14.52 7.66 0.23
N ILE A 156 -15.54 6.92 -0.21
CA ILE A 156 -16.95 7.18 0.15
C ILE A 156 -17.17 6.96 1.65
N THR A 157 -16.65 5.87 2.21
CA THR A 157 -16.81 5.58 3.65
C THR A 157 -16.15 6.62 4.54
N SER A 158 -15.11 7.31 4.05
CA SER A 158 -14.48 8.41 4.79
C SER A 158 -15.43 9.60 4.99
N TYR A 159 -16.22 9.96 3.99
CA TYR A 159 -17.23 11.03 4.13
C TYR A 159 -18.32 10.64 5.12
N ILE A 160 -18.78 9.37 5.06
CA ILE A 160 -19.76 8.85 6.02
C ILE A 160 -19.19 8.92 7.44
N ALA A 161 -17.94 8.47 7.64
CA ALA A 161 -17.26 8.54 8.92
C ALA A 161 -17.12 9.99 9.41
N GLY A 162 -16.78 10.94 8.53
CA GLY A 162 -16.67 12.35 8.86
C GLY A 162 -17.98 12.96 9.36
N ILE A 163 -19.12 12.47 8.89
CA ILE A 163 -20.44 12.90 9.35
C ILE A 163 -20.83 12.22 10.68
N LEU A 164 -20.50 10.94 10.83
CA LEU A 164 -20.91 10.15 11.99
C LEU A 164 -20.04 10.40 13.24
N ILE A 165 -18.78 10.75 13.07
CA ILE A 165 -17.87 11.04 14.17
C ILE A 165 -18.18 12.44 14.71
N THR A 166 -18.90 12.50 15.84
CA THR A 166 -19.32 13.73 16.53
C THR A 166 -19.14 13.56 18.03
N GLY A 167 -19.31 14.65 18.79
CA GLY A 167 -19.32 14.58 20.25
C GLY A 167 -17.98 14.86 20.93
N PHE A 168 -16.92 15.16 20.17
CA PHE A 168 -15.58 15.48 20.72
C PHE A 168 -15.31 16.98 20.82
N GLY A 169 -16.33 17.83 20.63
CA GLY A 169 -16.21 19.30 20.71
C GLY A 169 -15.15 19.84 19.75
N ALA A 170 -14.32 20.77 20.24
CA ALA A 170 -13.26 21.40 19.45
C ALA A 170 -12.19 20.44 18.89
N HIS A 171 -12.08 19.22 19.43
CA HIS A 171 -11.15 18.19 18.95
C HIS A 171 -11.78 17.22 17.93
N ASN A 172 -13.04 17.41 17.58
CA ASN A 172 -13.76 16.50 16.68
C ASN A 172 -13.03 16.29 15.34
N TRP A 173 -12.55 17.36 14.74
CA TRP A 173 -11.82 17.31 13.47
C TRP A 173 -10.54 16.47 13.54
N GLN A 174 -9.82 16.48 14.68
CA GLN A 174 -8.63 15.65 14.87
C GLN A 174 -9.00 14.17 14.95
N VAL A 175 -10.09 13.84 15.67
CA VAL A 175 -10.61 12.47 15.76
C VAL A 175 -11.06 11.98 14.38
N VAL A 176 -11.75 12.83 13.62
CA VAL A 176 -12.14 12.54 12.24
C VAL A 176 -10.91 12.26 11.39
N LEU A 177 -9.88 13.12 11.46
CA LEU A 177 -8.65 12.97 10.67
C LEU A 177 -7.89 11.68 11.03
N ALA A 178 -7.79 11.39 12.34
CA ALA A 178 -7.10 10.21 12.86
C ALA A 178 -7.88 8.91 12.63
N SER A 179 -9.19 8.96 12.34
CA SER A 179 -10.02 7.77 12.11
C SER A 179 -9.50 6.86 10.99
N SER A 180 -8.65 7.39 10.09
CA SER A 180 -7.92 6.62 9.08
C SER A 180 -7.01 5.53 9.68
N VAL A 181 -6.71 5.59 10.99
CA VAL A 181 -6.01 4.52 11.71
C VAL A 181 -6.75 3.19 11.65
N VAL A 182 -8.09 3.22 11.64
CA VAL A 182 -8.92 1.99 11.66
C VAL A 182 -8.70 1.14 10.40
N PRO A 183 -8.98 1.63 9.18
CA PRO A 183 -8.73 0.84 7.99
C PRO A 183 -7.23 0.55 7.77
N GLY A 184 -6.33 1.44 8.20
CA GLY A 184 -4.89 1.20 8.17
C GLY A 184 -4.46 0.00 9.01
N LEU A 185 -4.92 -0.07 10.27
CA LEU A 185 -4.65 -1.21 11.15
C LEU A 185 -5.29 -2.49 10.63
N MET A 186 -6.50 -2.45 10.09
CA MET A 186 -7.13 -3.63 9.48
C MET A 186 -6.25 -4.20 8.35
N ALA A 187 -5.73 -3.34 7.48
CA ALA A 187 -4.82 -3.76 6.40
C ALA A 187 -3.51 -4.32 6.96
N ALA A 188 -2.90 -3.65 7.95
CA ALA A 188 -1.65 -4.08 8.59
C ALA A 188 -1.79 -5.44 9.27
N ILE A 189 -2.84 -5.63 10.06
CA ILE A 189 -3.14 -6.89 10.77
C ILE A 189 -3.38 -8.02 9.77
N TYR A 190 -4.20 -7.79 8.73
CA TYR A 190 -4.45 -8.79 7.69
C TYR A 190 -3.15 -9.24 7.03
N ARG A 191 -2.28 -8.29 6.62
CA ARG A 191 -0.98 -8.58 6.01
C ARG A 191 -0.07 -9.39 6.93
N SER A 192 -0.13 -9.15 8.23
CA SER A 192 0.67 -9.87 9.24
C SER A 192 0.18 -11.30 9.45
N ILE A 193 -1.13 -11.51 9.58
CA ILE A 193 -1.76 -12.82 9.78
C ILE A 193 -1.51 -13.71 8.55
N PHE A 194 -1.80 -13.20 7.35
CA PHE A 194 -1.73 -14.00 6.13
C PHE A 194 -0.34 -14.04 5.48
N ARG A 195 0.66 -13.41 6.08
CA ARG A 195 2.09 -13.44 5.70
C ARG A 195 2.30 -13.37 4.19
N ILE A 196 2.11 -12.19 3.61
CA ILE A 196 2.30 -11.96 2.17
C ILE A 196 3.67 -12.51 1.73
N PRO A 197 3.73 -13.34 0.66
CA PRO A 197 4.98 -13.92 0.20
C PRO A 197 5.87 -12.86 -0.49
N ALA A 198 7.17 -13.12 -0.51
CA ALA A 198 8.08 -12.30 -1.31
C ALA A 198 7.79 -12.46 -2.81
N SER A 199 8.20 -11.49 -3.61
CA SER A 199 8.09 -11.58 -5.07
C SER A 199 9.08 -12.59 -5.64
N PRO A 200 8.61 -13.57 -6.46
CA PRO A 200 9.50 -14.49 -7.15
C PRO A 200 10.41 -13.78 -8.16
N SER A 201 9.89 -12.79 -8.86
CA SER A 201 10.64 -12.00 -9.86
C SER A 201 11.73 -11.17 -9.18
N TRP A 202 11.43 -10.54 -8.05
CA TRP A 202 12.40 -9.78 -7.26
C TRP A 202 13.49 -10.69 -6.70
N LEU A 203 13.14 -11.85 -6.14
CA LEU A 203 14.12 -12.83 -5.66
C LEU A 203 15.06 -13.29 -6.79
N ALA A 204 14.51 -13.55 -7.97
CA ALA A 204 15.31 -13.90 -9.14
C ALA A 204 16.26 -12.78 -9.57
N SER A 205 15.81 -11.50 -9.49
CA SER A 205 16.67 -10.35 -9.81
C SER A 205 17.82 -10.16 -8.82
N GLN A 206 17.68 -10.64 -7.58
CA GLN A 206 18.73 -10.67 -6.57
C GLN A 206 19.62 -11.93 -6.65
N GLY A 207 19.51 -12.71 -7.73
CA GLY A 207 20.28 -13.94 -7.90
C GLY A 207 19.81 -15.13 -7.06
N LYS A 208 18.74 -14.98 -6.25
CA LYS A 208 18.18 -16.00 -5.36
C LYS A 208 17.21 -16.95 -6.07
N ASN A 209 17.61 -17.48 -7.23
CA ASN A 209 16.76 -18.30 -8.09
C ASN A 209 16.23 -19.56 -7.39
N LYS A 210 17.06 -20.25 -6.58
CA LYS A 210 16.63 -21.44 -5.82
C LYS A 210 15.51 -21.11 -4.82
N THR A 211 15.62 -19.99 -4.14
CA THR A 211 14.61 -19.52 -3.16
C THR A 211 13.31 -19.13 -3.88
N ALA A 212 13.41 -18.41 -5.00
CA ALA A 212 12.26 -18.06 -5.82
C ALA A 212 11.52 -19.30 -6.34
N GLN A 213 12.28 -20.31 -6.80
CA GLN A 213 11.73 -21.58 -7.29
C GLN A 213 11.01 -22.35 -6.18
N LYS A 214 11.62 -22.47 -4.98
CA LYS A 214 10.99 -23.11 -3.81
C LYS A 214 9.69 -22.39 -3.42
N LEU A 215 9.68 -21.06 -3.46
CA LEU A 215 8.53 -20.24 -3.13
C LEU A 215 7.36 -20.48 -4.10
N ILE A 216 7.62 -20.50 -5.41
CA ILE A 216 6.62 -20.81 -6.43
C ILE A 216 6.06 -22.23 -6.21
N GLN A 217 6.92 -23.21 -5.99
CA GLN A 217 6.50 -24.59 -5.79
C GLN A 217 5.68 -24.80 -4.52
N LYS A 218 6.00 -24.07 -3.46
CA LYS A 218 5.25 -24.10 -2.19
C LYS A 218 3.81 -23.64 -2.36
N HIS A 219 3.57 -22.63 -3.20
CA HIS A 219 2.25 -21.99 -3.32
C HIS A 219 1.45 -22.45 -4.54
N LEU A 220 2.11 -22.82 -5.63
CA LEU A 220 1.48 -23.19 -6.91
C LEU A 220 1.66 -24.66 -7.27
N GLY A 221 2.54 -25.38 -6.56
CA GLY A 221 2.83 -26.79 -6.82
C GLY A 221 4.08 -27.03 -7.66
N LYS A 222 4.59 -28.28 -7.61
CA LYS A 222 5.92 -28.69 -8.16
C LYS A 222 6.06 -28.50 -9.68
N LYS A 223 4.95 -28.46 -10.44
CA LYS A 223 4.94 -28.31 -11.90
C LYS A 223 5.25 -26.88 -12.37
N TRP A 224 5.16 -25.89 -11.51
CA TRP A 224 5.36 -24.48 -11.84
C TRP A 224 6.75 -23.97 -11.44
N GLY A 225 7.26 -23.02 -12.22
CA GLY A 225 8.58 -22.46 -11.98
C GLY A 225 8.87 -21.17 -12.73
N LEU A 226 10.07 -20.63 -12.51
CA LEU A 226 10.61 -19.49 -13.24
C LEU A 226 10.80 -19.85 -14.73
N SER A 227 10.54 -18.90 -15.64
CA SER A 227 10.86 -19.08 -17.05
C SER A 227 12.36 -18.91 -17.29
N LEU A 228 12.90 -19.56 -18.33
CA LEU A 228 14.31 -19.42 -18.75
C LEU A 228 14.69 -17.96 -19.02
N LYS A 229 13.76 -17.16 -19.57
CA LYS A 229 13.95 -15.73 -19.82
C LYS A 229 14.13 -14.94 -18.52
N GLN A 230 13.43 -15.28 -17.46
CA GLN A 230 13.55 -14.64 -16.13
C GLN A 230 14.87 -15.02 -15.43
N ILE A 231 15.40 -16.19 -15.71
CA ILE A 231 16.69 -16.66 -15.16
C ILE A 231 17.87 -16.00 -15.89
N ARG A 232 17.76 -15.81 -17.21
CA ARG A 232 18.84 -15.26 -18.05
C ARG A 232 18.92 -13.72 -18.02
N SER A 233 17.83 -13.02 -17.75
CA SER A 233 17.75 -11.57 -17.93
C SER A 233 18.57 -10.74 -16.94
N LYS A 234 19.22 -11.35 -15.92
CA LYS A 234 20.08 -10.64 -14.98
C LYS A 234 21.22 -11.50 -14.44
N LYS A 235 22.28 -11.67 -15.25
CA LYS A 235 23.61 -11.70 -14.66
C LYS A 235 23.85 -10.33 -13.98
N PRO A 236 24.34 -10.28 -12.72
CA PRO A 236 24.69 -9.00 -12.11
C PRO A 236 25.69 -8.31 -13.05
N LYS A 237 25.43 -7.05 -13.42
CA LYS A 237 26.49 -6.21 -13.99
C LYS A 237 27.58 -6.19 -12.94
N ALA A 238 28.73 -6.76 -13.25
CA ALA A 238 29.93 -6.58 -12.46
C ALA A 238 30.13 -5.08 -12.31
N VAL A 239 30.15 -4.63 -11.06
CA VAL A 239 30.55 -3.26 -10.73
C VAL A 239 32.04 -3.22 -11.05
N SER A 240 32.38 -2.58 -12.16
CA SER A 240 33.75 -2.14 -12.45
C SER A 240 33.99 -0.83 -11.75
#